data_1f1fe829315929824610f285e61b4003
#
_entry.id   1f1fe829315929824610f285e61b4003
#
_cell.length_a   1.000
_cell.length_b   1.000
_cell.length_c   1.000
_cell.angle_alpha   90.00
_cell.angle_beta   90.00
_cell.angle_gamma   90.00
#
_symmetry.space_group_name_H-M   'P 1'
#
loop_
_entity.id
_entity.type
_entity.pdbx_description
1 polymer ?
#
loop_
_entity_poly.entity_id
_entity_poly.type
_entity_poly.pdbx_seq_one_letter_code
_entity_poly.pdbx_strand_id
1 'polypeptide(L)'
;MKTAIVQHAIRWNELEWNFQHLSSLLDQQPGADLYVLAETFATGFMAEGSAAQAGEQSQQIFSWMRQQASRLDAAIAGSVATIDENGLLRNRLFFVRPDGSYDYYDKRHLFGFAGETDEYVAGERRVVTTWRGVRFLLQVCYDLRFPVFSRNHGDYDAIIYVANWPARRREVWQALLKARALENQCFVVGVNIVGSDKVCEYLGDSAVVNAYGQTIASCSPGKTEIATAELSMDELQRFRKKFPVLEDADRFQVIL
;
A
#
# COMPACT_ATOMS: atom_id res chain seq x y z
N MET A 1 17.83 -0.93 -0.78
CA MET A 1 16.79 -1.56 -1.61
C MET A 1 15.99 -0.48 -2.30
N LYS A 2 15.96 -0.51 -3.64
CA LYS A 2 15.27 0.50 -4.45
C LYS A 2 13.78 0.21 -4.54
N THR A 3 12.93 1.12 -4.04
CA THR A 3 11.47 1.00 -4.03
C THR A 3 10.85 2.05 -4.95
N ALA A 4 9.91 1.66 -5.79
CA ALA A 4 9.15 2.51 -6.69
C ALA A 4 7.71 2.68 -6.16
N ILE A 5 7.24 3.91 -6.06
CA ILE A 5 5.84 4.26 -5.77
C ILE A 5 5.16 4.62 -7.09
N VAL A 6 4.07 3.92 -7.43
CA VAL A 6 3.37 4.03 -8.70
C VAL A 6 2.07 4.78 -8.50
N GLN A 7 2.11 6.10 -8.70
CA GLN A 7 0.93 6.96 -8.65
C GLN A 7 0.29 7.00 -10.04
N HIS A 8 -0.95 6.54 -10.14
CA HIS A 8 -1.62 6.44 -11.43
C HIS A 8 -3.11 6.76 -11.34
N ALA A 9 -3.71 7.09 -12.48
CA ALA A 9 -5.16 7.17 -12.62
C ALA A 9 -5.74 5.77 -12.88
N ILE A 10 -6.89 5.50 -12.29
CA ILE A 10 -7.65 4.27 -12.52
C ILE A 10 -8.85 4.60 -13.42
N ARG A 11 -9.08 3.80 -14.44
CA ARG A 11 -10.36 3.74 -15.12
C ARG A 11 -11.22 2.65 -14.47
N TRP A 12 -12.29 3.08 -13.84
CA TRP A 12 -13.16 2.23 -13.04
C TRP A 12 -13.83 1.18 -13.94
N ASN A 13 -13.69 -0.10 -13.56
CA ASN A 13 -14.20 -1.27 -14.30
C ASN A 13 -13.61 -1.47 -15.70
N GLU A 14 -12.51 -0.79 -16.07
CA GLU A 14 -11.80 -1.00 -17.33
C GLU A 14 -10.49 -1.77 -17.10
N LEU A 15 -10.60 -3.05 -16.68
CA LEU A 15 -9.47 -3.86 -16.23
C LEU A 15 -8.32 -3.95 -17.24
N GLU A 16 -8.64 -4.23 -18.51
CA GLU A 16 -7.64 -4.37 -19.58
C GLU A 16 -6.88 -3.06 -19.83
N TRP A 17 -7.59 -1.92 -19.79
CA TRP A 17 -6.95 -0.62 -19.93
C TRP A 17 -6.01 -0.36 -18.76
N ASN A 18 -6.44 -0.66 -17.54
CA ASN A 18 -5.62 -0.46 -16.33
C ASN A 18 -4.36 -1.33 -16.37
N PHE A 19 -4.45 -2.57 -16.84
CA PHE A 19 -3.28 -3.45 -17.02
C PHE A 19 -2.29 -2.93 -18.05
N GLN A 20 -2.77 -2.49 -19.21
CA GLN A 20 -1.91 -1.92 -20.26
C GLN A 20 -1.25 -0.63 -19.79
N HIS A 21 -2.01 0.25 -19.13
CA HIS A 21 -1.52 1.49 -18.58
C HIS A 21 -0.43 1.26 -17.53
N LEU A 22 -0.69 0.39 -16.54
CA LEU A 22 0.29 0.05 -15.51
C LEU A 22 1.53 -0.63 -16.09
N SER A 23 1.37 -1.58 -17.01
CA SER A 23 2.51 -2.23 -17.66
C SER A 23 3.41 -1.22 -18.36
N SER A 24 2.82 -0.26 -19.09
CA SER A 24 3.56 0.82 -19.74
C SER A 24 4.28 1.73 -18.76
N LEU A 25 3.66 2.04 -17.62
CA LEU A 25 4.31 2.83 -16.56
C LEU A 25 5.49 2.09 -15.94
N LEU A 26 5.33 0.80 -15.61
CA LEU A 26 6.39 -0.01 -15.04
C LEU A 26 7.60 -0.12 -15.99
N ASP A 27 7.37 -0.18 -17.29
CA ASP A 27 8.42 -0.22 -18.32
C ASP A 27 9.24 1.07 -18.41
N GLN A 28 8.65 2.21 -18.03
CA GLN A 28 9.33 3.51 -18.02
C GLN A 28 10.30 3.68 -16.84
N GLN A 29 10.16 2.86 -15.79
CA GLN A 29 10.97 2.95 -14.57
C GLN A 29 11.53 1.57 -14.15
N PRO A 30 12.41 0.95 -14.97
CA PRO A 30 12.95 -0.38 -14.67
C PRO A 30 13.96 -0.35 -13.50
N GLY A 31 14.23 -1.53 -12.94
CA GLY A 31 15.32 -1.75 -12.01
C GLY A 31 15.02 -1.32 -10.57
N ALA A 32 13.76 -1.24 -10.17
CA ALA A 32 13.39 -1.23 -8.76
C ALA A 32 13.33 -2.67 -8.23
N ASP A 33 13.55 -2.84 -6.92
CA ASP A 33 13.42 -4.12 -6.23
C ASP A 33 11.96 -4.40 -5.81
N LEU A 34 11.17 -3.33 -5.64
CA LEU A 34 9.76 -3.36 -5.25
C LEU A 34 9.00 -2.24 -5.97
N TYR A 35 7.87 -2.58 -6.56
CA TYR A 35 6.89 -1.62 -7.07
C TYR A 35 5.64 -1.69 -6.21
N VAL A 36 5.22 -0.54 -5.68
CA VAL A 36 4.01 -0.42 -4.87
C VAL A 36 2.95 0.30 -5.69
N LEU A 37 1.84 -0.41 -5.93
CA LEU A 37 0.63 0.07 -6.58
C LEU A 37 -0.38 0.55 -5.53
N ALA A 38 -1.44 1.23 -5.95
CA ALA A 38 -2.45 1.78 -5.06
C ALA A 38 -3.43 0.72 -4.49
N GLU A 39 -4.40 1.17 -3.69
CA GLU A 39 -5.54 0.37 -3.25
C GLU A 39 -6.45 0.08 -4.44
N THR A 40 -6.92 -1.17 -4.56
CA THR A 40 -7.78 -1.65 -5.66
C THR A 40 -7.36 -1.12 -7.03
N PHE A 41 -6.04 -1.17 -7.26
CA PHE A 41 -5.32 -0.48 -8.34
C PHE A 41 -5.83 -0.78 -9.74
N ALA A 42 -6.51 -1.89 -9.95
CA ALA A 42 -6.98 -2.34 -11.25
C ALA A 42 -8.48 -2.11 -11.49
N THR A 43 -9.27 -1.92 -10.43
CA THR A 43 -10.74 -1.79 -10.52
C THR A 43 -11.26 -0.46 -10.00
N GLY A 44 -10.51 0.19 -9.12
CA GLY A 44 -10.94 1.32 -8.31
C GLY A 44 -11.68 0.89 -7.04
N PHE A 45 -11.80 1.81 -6.10
CA PHE A 45 -12.55 1.62 -4.87
C PHE A 45 -14.05 1.68 -5.16
N MET A 46 -14.78 0.71 -4.65
CA MET A 46 -16.10 0.36 -5.09
C MET A 46 -17.18 1.39 -4.78
N ALA A 47 -17.95 1.75 -5.79
CA ALA A 47 -19.28 2.30 -5.65
C ALA A 47 -20.30 1.13 -5.46
N GLU A 48 -21.48 1.44 -4.91
CA GLU A 48 -22.57 0.50 -4.64
C GLU A 48 -22.71 -0.62 -5.70
N GLY A 49 -22.71 -1.88 -5.26
CA GLY A 49 -23.04 -3.05 -6.06
C GLY A 49 -21.95 -3.56 -6.98
N SER A 50 -20.77 -2.96 -7.02
CA SER A 50 -19.69 -3.39 -7.91
C SER A 50 -18.53 -4.13 -7.20
N ALA A 51 -18.56 -4.20 -5.87
CA ALA A 51 -17.52 -4.88 -5.09
C ALA A 51 -17.44 -6.38 -5.39
N ALA A 52 -18.59 -7.04 -5.51
CA ALA A 52 -18.66 -8.45 -5.89
C ALA A 52 -18.08 -8.70 -7.30
N GLN A 53 -18.43 -7.86 -8.28
CA GLN A 53 -17.89 -7.95 -9.64
C GLN A 53 -16.36 -7.78 -9.65
N ALA A 54 -15.83 -6.83 -8.89
CA ALA A 54 -14.39 -6.67 -8.76
C ALA A 54 -13.74 -7.89 -8.08
N GLY A 55 -14.42 -8.50 -7.11
CA GLY A 55 -13.97 -9.74 -6.48
C GLY A 55 -13.87 -10.91 -7.46
N GLU A 56 -14.79 -11.02 -8.42
CA GLU A 56 -14.74 -12.03 -9.49
C GLU A 56 -13.52 -11.86 -10.40
N GLN A 57 -13.00 -10.65 -10.56
CA GLN A 57 -11.82 -10.35 -11.37
C GLN A 57 -10.50 -10.59 -10.62
N SER A 58 -10.55 -10.91 -9.33
CA SER A 58 -9.37 -11.02 -8.46
C SER A 58 -8.30 -12.00 -8.97
N GLN A 59 -8.70 -13.13 -9.54
CA GLN A 59 -7.78 -14.13 -10.07
C GLN A 59 -6.99 -13.61 -11.29
N GLN A 60 -7.66 -12.84 -12.15
CA GLN A 60 -7.03 -12.22 -13.33
C GLN A 60 -6.04 -11.14 -12.88
N ILE A 61 -6.42 -10.30 -11.90
CA ILE A 61 -5.54 -9.26 -11.34
C ILE A 61 -4.32 -9.87 -10.67
N PHE A 62 -4.52 -10.92 -9.86
CA PHE A 62 -3.42 -11.62 -9.21
C PHE A 62 -2.47 -12.28 -10.21
N SER A 63 -3.01 -12.87 -11.27
CA SER A 63 -2.21 -13.45 -12.36
C SER A 63 -1.36 -12.40 -13.06
N TRP A 64 -1.92 -11.21 -13.31
CA TRP A 64 -1.17 -10.07 -13.85
C TRP A 64 -0.06 -9.63 -12.89
N MET A 65 -0.31 -9.53 -11.59
CA MET A 65 0.72 -9.19 -10.60
C MET A 65 1.90 -10.19 -10.63
N ARG A 66 1.61 -11.49 -10.70
CA ARG A 66 2.64 -12.54 -10.80
C ARG A 66 3.46 -12.41 -12.07
N GLN A 67 2.80 -12.14 -13.20
CA GLN A 67 3.48 -11.94 -14.49
C GLN A 67 4.40 -10.72 -14.42
N GLN A 68 3.95 -9.60 -13.87
CA GLN A 68 4.78 -8.40 -13.74
C GLN A 68 5.95 -8.61 -12.77
N ALA A 69 5.72 -9.26 -11.63
CA ALA A 69 6.78 -9.56 -10.67
C ALA A 69 7.90 -10.41 -11.29
N SER A 70 7.53 -11.47 -12.00
CA SER A 70 8.49 -12.34 -12.72
C SER A 70 9.21 -11.59 -13.83
N ARG A 71 8.49 -10.80 -14.64
CA ARG A 71 9.05 -10.04 -15.78
C ARG A 71 10.06 -8.99 -15.35
N LEU A 72 9.81 -8.31 -14.22
CA LEU A 72 10.65 -7.21 -13.70
C LEU A 72 11.75 -7.67 -12.74
N ASP A 73 11.78 -8.96 -12.37
CA ASP A 73 12.60 -9.50 -11.28
C ASP A 73 12.45 -8.66 -9.98
N ALA A 74 11.24 -8.24 -9.68
CA ALA A 74 10.92 -7.33 -8.58
C ALA A 74 9.62 -7.77 -7.88
N ALA A 75 9.49 -7.44 -6.59
CA ALA A 75 8.21 -7.64 -5.92
C ALA A 75 7.18 -6.60 -6.39
N ILE A 76 5.90 -7.00 -6.42
CA ILE A 76 4.75 -6.12 -6.71
C ILE A 76 3.82 -6.15 -5.50
N ALA A 77 3.51 -4.97 -4.95
CA ALA A 77 2.53 -4.82 -3.87
C ALA A 77 1.37 -3.93 -4.31
N GLY A 78 0.14 -4.30 -3.94
CA GLY A 78 -1.06 -3.52 -4.24
C GLY A 78 -2.31 -4.24 -3.75
N SER A 79 -3.41 -3.53 -3.47
CA SER A 79 -4.62 -4.23 -3.01
C SER A 79 -5.61 -4.52 -4.12
N VAL A 80 -6.41 -5.55 -3.89
CA VAL A 80 -7.38 -6.12 -4.82
C VAL A 80 -8.64 -6.48 -4.05
N ALA A 81 -9.81 -6.15 -4.58
CA ALA A 81 -11.07 -6.73 -4.10
C ALA A 81 -11.05 -8.24 -4.40
N THR A 82 -11.11 -9.09 -3.37
CA THR A 82 -10.88 -10.53 -3.48
C THR A 82 -11.97 -11.30 -2.76
N ILE A 83 -12.58 -12.28 -3.42
CA ILE A 83 -13.44 -13.25 -2.75
C ILE A 83 -12.56 -14.36 -2.18
N ASP A 84 -12.58 -14.52 -0.85
CA ASP A 84 -11.79 -15.53 -0.15
C ASP A 84 -12.39 -16.94 -0.27
N GLU A 85 -11.71 -17.94 0.30
CA GLU A 85 -12.13 -19.35 0.27
C GLU A 85 -13.49 -19.62 0.96
N ASN A 86 -13.98 -18.69 1.78
CA ASN A 86 -15.27 -18.75 2.45
C ASN A 86 -16.36 -17.96 1.71
N GLY A 87 -16.04 -17.41 0.52
CA GLY A 87 -16.95 -16.58 -0.26
C GLY A 87 -17.12 -15.17 0.28
N LEU A 88 -16.23 -14.70 1.18
CA LEU A 88 -16.28 -13.37 1.76
C LEU A 88 -15.43 -12.40 0.94
N LEU A 89 -15.97 -11.21 0.70
CA LEU A 89 -15.26 -10.16 -0.01
C LEU A 89 -14.27 -9.45 0.91
N ARG A 90 -13.02 -9.35 0.47
CA ARG A 90 -11.89 -8.74 1.18
C ARG A 90 -11.25 -7.63 0.35
N ASN A 91 -10.84 -6.55 0.99
CA ASN A 91 -9.88 -5.63 0.42
C ASN A 91 -8.48 -6.16 0.78
N ARG A 92 -7.88 -6.93 -0.13
CA ARG A 92 -6.67 -7.73 0.12
C ARG A 92 -5.45 -7.11 -0.54
N LEU A 93 -4.48 -6.69 0.25
CA LEU A 93 -3.17 -6.27 -0.23
C LEU A 93 -2.30 -7.51 -0.43
N PHE A 94 -1.91 -7.76 -1.66
CA PHE A 94 -0.93 -8.78 -2.03
C PHE A 94 0.48 -8.19 -2.07
N PHE A 95 1.45 -8.99 -1.63
CA PHE A 95 2.88 -8.77 -1.84
C PHE A 95 3.42 -9.97 -2.62
N VAL A 96 3.61 -9.82 -3.93
CA VAL A 96 3.94 -10.91 -4.87
C VAL A 96 5.40 -10.80 -5.25
N ARG A 97 6.17 -11.90 -5.13
CA ARG A 97 7.60 -11.99 -5.47
C ARG A 97 7.82 -12.56 -6.87
N PRO A 98 9.02 -12.39 -7.47
CA PRO A 98 9.35 -12.88 -8.82
C PRO A 98 9.15 -14.38 -9.01
N ASP A 99 9.39 -15.18 -7.98
CA ASP A 99 9.21 -16.65 -7.98
C ASP A 99 7.72 -17.07 -7.89
N GLY A 100 6.81 -16.09 -7.80
CA GLY A 100 5.37 -16.29 -7.67
C GLY A 100 4.91 -16.58 -6.25
N SER A 101 5.80 -16.65 -5.26
CA SER A 101 5.43 -16.68 -3.85
C SER A 101 4.81 -15.35 -3.41
N TYR A 102 3.92 -15.38 -2.45
CA TYR A 102 3.24 -14.17 -1.99
C TYR A 102 2.85 -14.24 -0.52
N ASP A 103 2.72 -13.05 0.06
CA ASP A 103 2.00 -12.83 1.31
C ASP A 103 0.81 -11.93 1.03
N TYR A 104 -0.18 -11.94 1.92
CA TYR A 104 -1.33 -11.06 1.80
C TYR A 104 -1.81 -10.55 3.15
N TYR A 105 -2.40 -9.37 3.12
CA TYR A 105 -3.04 -8.70 4.25
C TYR A 105 -4.46 -8.29 3.87
N ASP A 106 -5.46 -8.74 4.62
CA ASP A 106 -6.83 -8.28 4.51
C ASP A 106 -7.01 -7.03 5.38
N LYS A 107 -7.50 -5.94 4.77
CA LYS A 107 -7.71 -4.66 5.42
C LYS A 107 -8.47 -4.81 6.73
N ARG A 108 -7.86 -4.33 7.81
CA ARG A 108 -8.45 -4.41 9.15
C ARG A 108 -9.51 -3.34 9.37
N HIS A 109 -9.19 -2.09 9.04
CA HIS A 109 -10.08 -0.97 9.30
C HIS A 109 -10.81 -0.59 8.02
N LEU A 110 -12.03 -1.10 7.89
CA LEU A 110 -12.91 -0.78 6.76
C LEU A 110 -13.45 0.64 6.91
N PHE A 111 -13.57 1.36 5.79
CA PHE A 111 -14.06 2.73 5.77
C PHE A 111 -15.60 2.76 5.73
N GLY A 112 -16.24 2.50 6.88
CA GLY A 112 -17.70 2.42 7.02
C GLY A 112 -18.43 3.71 6.62
N PHE A 113 -17.77 4.89 6.75
CA PHE A 113 -18.35 6.16 6.28
C PHE A 113 -18.68 6.17 4.77
N ALA A 114 -17.99 5.36 3.98
CA ALA A 114 -18.25 5.19 2.54
C ALA A 114 -18.89 3.83 2.21
N GLY A 115 -19.48 3.14 3.18
CA GLY A 115 -20.18 1.88 2.97
C GLY A 115 -19.27 0.65 2.78
N GLU A 116 -17.95 0.75 3.03
CA GLU A 116 -17.06 -0.40 2.85
C GLU A 116 -17.43 -1.56 3.78
N THR A 117 -17.98 -1.27 4.97
CA THR A 117 -18.45 -2.29 5.92
C THR A 117 -19.68 -3.05 5.47
N ASP A 118 -20.41 -2.54 4.48
CA ASP A 118 -21.61 -3.19 3.95
C ASP A 118 -21.26 -4.22 2.88
N GLU A 119 -20.09 -4.08 2.26
CA GLU A 119 -19.63 -4.91 1.14
C GLU A 119 -18.48 -5.86 1.56
N TYR A 120 -17.55 -5.38 2.38
CA TYR A 120 -16.33 -6.09 2.72
C TYR A 120 -16.33 -6.61 4.16
N VAL A 121 -15.62 -7.71 4.39
CA VAL A 121 -15.36 -8.25 5.73
C VAL A 121 -13.92 -7.91 6.14
N ALA A 122 -13.76 -7.35 7.35
CA ALA A 122 -12.48 -6.95 7.90
C ALA A 122 -11.53 -8.14 8.14
N GLY A 123 -10.23 -7.91 7.91
CA GLY A 123 -9.19 -8.84 8.31
C GLY A 123 -8.89 -8.76 9.81
N GLU A 124 -8.27 -9.81 10.35
CA GLU A 124 -7.92 -9.90 11.78
C GLU A 124 -6.41 -9.98 12.01
N ARG A 125 -5.64 -10.32 10.99
CA ARG A 125 -4.20 -10.54 11.11
C ARG A 125 -3.40 -9.29 10.79
N ARG A 126 -2.39 -9.00 11.60
CA ARG A 126 -1.32 -8.07 11.28
C ARG A 126 -0.23 -8.83 10.52
N VAL A 127 0.16 -8.37 9.36
CA VAL A 127 1.06 -9.10 8.45
C VAL A 127 2.32 -8.31 8.21
N VAL A 128 3.46 -8.94 8.52
CA VAL A 128 4.80 -8.47 8.17
C VAL A 128 5.40 -9.46 7.17
N THR A 129 5.83 -8.96 6.03
CA THR A 129 6.51 -9.73 4.99
C THR A 129 7.97 -9.30 4.86
N THR A 130 8.84 -10.17 4.34
CA THR A 130 10.26 -9.86 4.15
C THR A 130 10.64 -9.98 2.68
N TRP A 131 11.34 -8.96 2.18
CA TRP A 131 11.89 -8.95 0.83
C TRP A 131 13.27 -8.28 0.80
N ARG A 132 14.26 -8.96 0.19
CA ARG A 132 15.65 -8.46 0.06
C ARG A 132 16.20 -7.81 1.34
N GLY A 133 15.94 -8.45 2.50
CA GLY A 133 16.44 -8.01 3.81
C GLY A 133 15.66 -6.88 4.47
N VAL A 134 14.55 -6.41 3.90
CA VAL A 134 13.65 -5.40 4.48
C VAL A 134 12.35 -6.06 4.91
N ARG A 135 11.90 -5.78 6.14
CA ARG A 135 10.62 -6.26 6.70
C ARG A 135 9.56 -5.19 6.51
N PHE A 136 8.46 -5.54 5.85
CA PHE A 136 7.36 -4.64 5.53
C PHE A 136 6.09 -4.99 6.31
N LEU A 137 5.55 -4.05 7.08
CA LEU A 137 4.18 -4.12 7.57
C LEU A 137 3.23 -3.70 6.43
N LEU A 138 2.24 -4.53 6.13
CA LEU A 138 1.25 -4.28 5.07
C LEU A 138 0.01 -3.61 5.64
N GLN A 139 -0.42 -2.48 5.05
CA GLN A 139 -1.58 -1.69 5.50
C GLN A 139 -2.32 -1.10 4.30
N VAL A 140 -3.63 -0.88 4.46
CA VAL A 140 -4.49 -0.35 3.40
C VAL A 140 -5.25 0.89 3.89
N CYS A 141 -5.01 2.01 3.23
CA CYS A 141 -5.80 3.24 3.25
C CYS A 141 -6.21 3.70 4.66
N TYR A 142 -7.42 3.38 5.09
CA TYR A 142 -7.99 3.82 6.36
C TYR A 142 -7.22 3.31 7.58
N ASP A 143 -6.45 2.21 7.45
CA ASP A 143 -5.53 1.71 8.48
C ASP A 143 -4.54 2.80 8.95
N LEU A 144 -4.20 3.73 8.06
CA LEU A 144 -3.30 4.86 8.37
C LEU A 144 -3.79 5.70 9.57
N ARG A 145 -5.09 5.70 9.86
CA ARG A 145 -5.66 6.44 11.00
C ARG A 145 -5.50 5.75 12.36
N PHE A 146 -5.07 4.51 12.38
CA PHE A 146 -5.07 3.66 13.59
C PHE A 146 -3.64 3.30 14.02
N PRO A 147 -2.97 4.17 14.83
CA PRO A 147 -1.55 4.01 15.18
C PRO A 147 -1.28 2.76 16.01
N VAL A 148 -2.24 2.34 16.83
CA VAL A 148 -2.07 1.18 17.73
C VAL A 148 -1.83 -0.09 16.95
N PHE A 149 -2.60 -0.33 15.87
CA PHE A 149 -2.47 -1.52 15.04
C PHE A 149 -1.16 -1.56 14.24
N SER A 150 -0.62 -0.40 13.88
CA SER A 150 0.65 -0.27 13.16
C SER A 150 1.87 -0.07 14.05
N ARG A 151 1.71 -0.09 15.40
CA ARG A 151 2.84 0.16 16.30
C ARG A 151 3.97 -0.85 16.07
N ASN A 152 5.21 -0.32 15.98
CA ASN A 152 6.41 -1.12 15.78
C ASN A 152 6.88 -1.74 17.10
N HIS A 153 6.98 -3.05 17.13
CA HIS A 153 7.54 -3.82 18.24
C HIS A 153 8.95 -4.36 17.91
N GLY A 154 9.69 -3.66 17.02
CA GLY A 154 10.98 -4.10 16.50
C GLY A 154 10.87 -5.18 15.41
N ASP A 155 9.69 -5.40 14.87
CA ASP A 155 9.33 -6.49 13.98
C ASP A 155 9.29 -6.10 12.49
N TYR A 156 9.34 -4.80 12.16
CA TYR A 156 9.40 -4.32 10.79
C TYR A 156 10.34 -3.11 10.61
N ASP A 157 10.70 -2.83 9.36
CA ASP A 157 11.60 -1.75 8.95
C ASP A 157 10.93 -0.70 8.09
N ALA A 158 9.84 -1.08 7.41
CA ALA A 158 9.03 -0.21 6.59
C ALA A 158 7.54 -0.55 6.73
N ILE A 159 6.67 0.45 6.49
CA ILE A 159 5.23 0.24 6.34
C ILE A 159 4.85 0.59 4.90
N ILE A 160 4.04 -0.25 4.27
CA ILE A 160 3.37 0.05 3.00
C ILE A 160 1.94 0.46 3.31
N TYR A 161 1.53 1.64 2.82
CA TYR A 161 0.14 2.09 2.77
C TYR A 161 -0.29 2.30 1.33
N VAL A 162 -1.21 1.48 0.85
CA VAL A 162 -1.85 1.64 -0.47
C VAL A 162 -3.23 2.26 -0.27
N ALA A 163 -3.63 3.25 -1.10
CA ALA A 163 -4.83 4.02 -0.83
C ALA A 163 -5.58 4.51 -2.08
N ASN A 164 -6.89 4.76 -1.88
CA ASN A 164 -7.71 5.70 -2.64
C ASN A 164 -8.12 6.83 -1.69
N TRP A 165 -7.20 7.74 -1.40
CA TRP A 165 -7.37 8.79 -0.40
C TRP A 165 -7.82 10.11 -1.03
N PRO A 166 -9.03 10.62 -0.71
CA PRO A 166 -9.59 11.79 -1.36
C PRO A 166 -8.81 13.08 -1.13
N ALA A 167 -8.75 13.93 -2.14
CA ALA A 167 -8.08 15.24 -2.15
C ALA A 167 -8.49 16.14 -0.97
N ARG A 168 -9.77 16.13 -0.59
CA ARG A 168 -10.30 16.90 0.56
C ARG A 168 -9.66 16.54 1.91
N ARG A 169 -8.94 15.42 1.99
CA ARG A 169 -8.24 14.93 3.19
C ARG A 169 -6.74 14.77 2.97
N ARG A 170 -6.17 15.44 1.95
CA ARG A 170 -4.74 15.32 1.58
C ARG A 170 -3.79 15.67 2.73
N GLU A 171 -4.08 16.72 3.48
CA GLU A 171 -3.25 17.15 4.62
C GLU A 171 -3.18 16.06 5.70
N VAL A 172 -4.28 15.35 5.93
CA VAL A 172 -4.32 14.23 6.86
C VAL A 172 -3.44 13.08 6.36
N TRP A 173 -3.50 12.76 5.06
CA TRP A 173 -2.64 11.77 4.42
C TRP A 173 -1.16 12.08 4.65
N GLN A 174 -0.75 13.28 4.27
CA GLN A 174 0.64 13.74 4.39
C GLN A 174 1.12 13.76 5.85
N ALA A 175 0.31 14.28 6.77
CA ALA A 175 0.65 14.35 8.18
C ALA A 175 0.79 12.96 8.82
N LEU A 176 -0.15 12.04 8.52
CA LEU A 176 -0.14 10.71 9.11
C LEU A 176 0.98 9.82 8.55
N LEU A 177 1.32 9.90 7.26
CA LEU A 177 2.48 9.18 6.71
C LEU A 177 3.76 9.58 7.47
N LYS A 178 3.96 10.89 7.68
CA LYS A 178 5.10 11.39 8.45
C LYS A 178 5.06 10.94 9.91
N ALA A 179 3.90 11.01 10.56
CA ALA A 179 3.73 10.58 11.94
C ALA A 179 4.08 9.09 12.10
N ARG A 180 3.59 8.22 11.20
CA ARG A 180 3.90 6.77 11.23
C ARG A 180 5.39 6.50 11.08
N ALA A 181 6.10 7.26 10.23
CA ALA A 181 7.55 7.11 10.08
C ALA A 181 8.30 7.50 11.37
N LEU A 182 7.94 8.63 11.98
CA LEU A 182 8.60 9.16 13.18
C LEU A 182 8.36 8.28 14.40
N GLU A 183 7.11 7.98 14.73
CA GLU A 183 6.75 7.25 15.97
C GLU A 183 7.18 5.78 15.95
N ASN A 184 7.36 5.20 14.75
CA ASN A 184 7.76 3.81 14.56
C ASN A 184 9.22 3.65 14.13
N GLN A 185 9.96 4.75 13.99
CA GLN A 185 11.34 4.75 13.50
C GLN A 185 11.53 3.82 12.29
N CYS A 186 10.75 4.02 11.24
CA CYS A 186 10.72 3.17 10.06
C CYS A 186 10.58 4.00 8.78
N PHE A 187 10.79 3.35 7.63
CA PHE A 187 10.35 3.93 6.37
C PHE A 187 8.83 3.81 6.24
N VAL A 188 8.19 4.77 5.57
CA VAL A 188 6.78 4.69 5.17
C VAL A 188 6.68 4.89 3.67
N VAL A 189 6.10 3.90 2.99
CA VAL A 189 5.83 3.91 1.55
C VAL A 189 4.33 4.09 1.37
N GLY A 190 3.91 5.32 1.09
CA GLY A 190 2.51 5.68 0.88
C GLY A 190 2.21 5.85 -0.61
N VAL A 191 1.27 5.07 -1.15
CA VAL A 191 0.86 5.15 -2.55
C VAL A 191 -0.63 5.42 -2.64
N ASN A 192 -0.99 6.44 -3.41
CA ASN A 192 -2.35 6.88 -3.63
C ASN A 192 -2.59 7.13 -5.12
N ILE A 193 -3.84 7.14 -5.55
CA ILE A 193 -4.26 7.38 -6.93
C ILE A 193 -4.39 8.87 -7.26
N VAL A 194 -4.45 9.18 -8.56
CA VAL A 194 -4.86 10.48 -9.09
C VAL A 194 -6.10 10.34 -9.97
N GLY A 195 -6.76 11.46 -10.25
CA GLY A 195 -7.97 11.51 -11.06
C GLY A 195 -9.22 11.75 -10.23
N SER A 196 -10.36 11.28 -10.68
CA SER A 196 -11.64 11.45 -10.00
C SER A 196 -12.59 10.30 -10.29
N ASP A 197 -13.46 10.02 -9.34
CA ASP A 197 -14.69 9.26 -9.54
C ASP A 197 -15.91 10.18 -9.50
N LYS A 198 -17.11 9.61 -9.35
CA LYS A 198 -18.38 10.39 -9.28
C LYS A 198 -18.49 11.23 -8.00
N VAL A 199 -17.70 10.94 -6.97
CA VAL A 199 -17.87 11.50 -5.61
C VAL A 199 -16.64 12.25 -5.14
N CYS A 200 -15.44 11.81 -5.54
CA CYS A 200 -14.17 12.28 -5.01
C CYS A 200 -13.19 12.64 -6.13
N GLU A 201 -12.36 13.64 -5.84
CA GLU A 201 -11.11 13.92 -6.54
C GLU A 201 -9.94 13.32 -5.75
N TYR A 202 -8.90 12.86 -6.47
CA TYR A 202 -7.70 12.25 -5.92
C TYR A 202 -6.47 12.97 -6.47
N LEU A 203 -5.61 13.45 -5.59
CA LEU A 203 -4.40 14.19 -5.96
C LEU A 203 -3.11 13.37 -5.81
N GLY A 204 -3.22 12.11 -5.40
CA GLY A 204 -2.05 11.27 -5.17
C GLY A 204 -1.34 11.65 -3.88
N ASP A 205 -0.37 12.55 -3.96
CA ASP A 205 0.56 12.85 -2.86
C ASP A 205 1.27 11.57 -2.36
N SER A 206 1.56 10.64 -3.28
CA SER A 206 2.34 9.44 -2.98
C SER A 206 3.74 9.82 -2.57
N ALA A 207 4.25 9.22 -1.50
CA ALA A 207 5.54 9.58 -0.94
C ALA A 207 6.23 8.40 -0.24
N VAL A 208 7.56 8.45 -0.22
CA VAL A 208 8.39 7.64 0.68
C VAL A 208 8.97 8.56 1.75
N VAL A 209 8.73 8.24 3.01
CA VAL A 209 9.20 9.00 4.18
C VAL A 209 10.20 8.14 4.94
N ASN A 210 11.34 8.71 5.32
CA ASN A 210 12.34 8.02 6.12
C ASN A 210 12.03 8.11 7.64
N ALA A 211 12.79 7.40 8.45
CA ALA A 211 12.61 7.36 9.91
C ALA A 211 12.82 8.71 10.62
N TYR A 212 13.39 9.71 9.93
CA TYR A 212 13.51 11.09 10.43
C TYR A 212 12.32 11.97 10.04
N GLY A 213 11.28 11.40 9.40
CA GLY A 213 10.12 12.14 8.92
C GLY A 213 10.39 12.98 7.66
N GLN A 214 11.52 12.76 6.98
CA GLN A 214 11.86 13.43 5.74
C GLN A 214 11.27 12.68 4.55
N THR A 215 10.63 13.41 3.64
CA THR A 215 10.21 12.86 2.35
C THR A 215 11.43 12.66 1.46
N ILE A 216 11.75 11.42 1.12
CA ILE A 216 12.93 11.06 0.31
C ILE A 216 12.58 10.75 -1.15
N ALA A 217 11.29 10.53 -1.45
CA ALA A 217 10.73 10.53 -2.79
C ALA A 217 9.26 10.92 -2.73
N SER A 218 8.74 11.58 -3.76
CA SER A 218 7.32 11.90 -3.88
C SER A 218 6.93 12.06 -5.35
N CYS A 219 5.65 11.79 -5.63
CA CYS A 219 5.04 12.09 -6.92
C CYS A 219 4.38 13.47 -6.88
N SER A 220 4.32 14.13 -8.05
CA SER A 220 3.65 15.42 -8.22
C SER A 220 2.14 15.26 -8.03
N PRO A 221 1.47 16.19 -7.31
CA PRO A 221 0.02 16.14 -7.16
C PRO A 221 -0.71 16.16 -8.50
N GLY A 222 -1.72 15.31 -8.65
CA GLY A 222 -2.58 15.23 -9.83
C GLY A 222 -1.92 14.62 -11.07
N LYS A 223 -0.68 14.12 -10.98
CA LYS A 223 0.03 13.52 -12.13
C LYS A 223 0.18 12.02 -11.99
N THR A 224 -0.01 11.29 -13.08
CA THR A 224 0.45 9.92 -13.20
C THR A 224 1.97 9.92 -13.30
N GLU A 225 2.65 9.31 -12.32
CA GLU A 225 4.10 9.41 -12.17
C GLU A 225 4.62 8.24 -11.32
N ILE A 226 5.86 7.83 -11.58
CA ILE A 226 6.61 6.91 -10.71
C ILE A 226 7.78 7.67 -10.09
N ALA A 227 7.90 7.61 -8.78
CA ALA A 227 9.07 8.07 -8.06
C ALA A 227 9.76 6.89 -7.36
N THR A 228 11.09 6.97 -7.18
CA THR A 228 11.88 5.91 -6.56
C THR A 228 12.69 6.43 -5.38
N ALA A 229 12.83 5.59 -4.35
CA ALA A 229 13.68 5.86 -3.20
C ALA A 229 14.54 4.64 -2.87
N GLU A 230 15.72 4.90 -2.31
CA GLU A 230 16.56 3.87 -1.70
C GLU A 230 16.20 3.72 -0.21
N LEU A 231 15.80 2.53 0.21
CA LEU A 231 15.60 2.20 1.63
C LEU A 231 16.91 1.67 2.20
N SER A 232 17.69 2.54 2.86
CA SER A 232 18.98 2.19 3.45
C SER A 232 18.81 1.57 4.84
N MET A 233 18.96 0.24 4.93
CA MET A 233 18.86 -0.47 6.21
C MET A 233 20.01 -0.10 7.16
N ASP A 234 21.20 0.19 6.64
CA ASP A 234 22.34 0.61 7.45
C ASP A 234 22.07 1.96 8.14
N GLU A 235 21.45 2.91 7.43
CA GLU A 235 21.06 4.20 8.01
C GLU A 235 19.97 4.03 9.06
N LEU A 236 18.96 3.22 8.79
CA LEU A 236 17.87 2.93 9.72
C LEU A 236 18.40 2.29 11.02
N GLN A 237 19.27 1.29 10.89
CA GLN A 237 19.86 0.60 12.04
C GLN A 237 20.75 1.53 12.87
N ARG A 238 21.60 2.36 12.21
CA ARG A 238 22.41 3.37 12.91
C ARG A 238 21.54 4.37 13.66
N PHE A 239 20.43 4.81 13.05
CA PHE A 239 19.49 5.72 13.70
C PHE A 239 18.84 5.09 14.93
N ARG A 240 18.27 3.90 14.80
CA ARG A 240 17.64 3.17 15.92
C ARG A 240 18.62 2.92 17.08
N LYS A 241 19.88 2.54 16.77
CA LYS A 241 20.92 2.35 17.77
C LYS A 241 21.29 3.63 18.49
N LYS A 242 21.34 4.77 17.77
CA LYS A 242 21.68 6.08 18.35
C LYS A 242 20.55 6.66 19.19
N PHE A 243 19.32 6.40 18.84
CA PHE A 243 18.11 6.94 19.50
C PHE A 243 17.03 5.85 19.59
N PRO A 244 17.11 4.95 20.60
CA PRO A 244 16.32 3.72 20.67
C PRO A 244 14.91 3.95 21.26
N VAL A 245 14.12 4.88 20.71
CA VAL A 245 12.77 5.28 21.19
C VAL A 245 11.79 4.09 21.31
N LEU A 246 11.97 3.07 20.49
CA LEU A 246 11.09 1.90 20.52
C LEU A 246 11.27 1.06 21.80
N GLU A 247 12.43 1.18 22.50
CA GLU A 247 12.68 0.48 23.76
C GLU A 247 11.88 1.09 24.92
N ASP A 248 11.51 2.38 24.82
CA ASP A 248 10.71 3.11 25.81
C ASP A 248 9.19 2.95 25.58
N ALA A 249 8.79 2.17 24.55
CA ALA A 249 7.39 2.04 24.19
C ALA A 249 6.59 1.25 25.24
N ASP A 250 5.36 1.73 25.49
CA ASP A 250 4.40 1.01 26.32
C ASP A 250 4.08 -0.38 25.76
N ARG A 251 3.86 -1.33 26.66
CA ARG A 251 3.35 -2.66 26.30
C ARG A 251 1.82 -2.64 26.30
N PHE A 252 1.22 -3.12 25.22
CA PHE A 252 -0.23 -3.23 25.10
C PHE A 252 -0.61 -4.45 24.27
N GLN A 253 -1.87 -4.84 24.35
CA GLN A 253 -2.45 -5.92 23.56
C GLN A 253 -3.63 -5.36 22.75
N VAL A 254 -3.65 -5.65 21.45
CA VAL A 254 -4.80 -5.37 20.60
C VAL A 254 -5.77 -6.54 20.73
N ILE A 255 -6.98 -6.26 21.18
CA ILE A 255 -8.09 -7.22 21.21
C ILE A 255 -8.84 -7.06 19.88
N LEU A 256 -8.89 -8.13 19.08
CA LEU A 256 -9.49 -8.17 17.74
C LEU A 256 -10.93 -8.67 17.82
#